data_ae9811946088225438cb6733aab786d5
#
_entry.id   ae9811946088225438cb6733aab786d5
#
_cell.length_a   1.000
_cell.length_b   1.000
_cell.length_c   1.000
_cell.angle_alpha   90.00
_cell.angle_beta   90.00
_cell.angle_gamma   90.00
#
_symmetry.space_group_name_H-M   'P 1'
#
loop_
_entity.id
_entity.type
_entity.pdbx_description
1 polymer ?
#
loop_
_entity_poly.entity_id
_entity_poly.type
_entity_poly.pdbx_seq_one_letter_code
_entity_poly.pdbx_strand_id
1 'polypeptide(L)'
;DVERSRGLGDVYKRQVHDLFEEHGKTINFVCQIITNENVYLADKQRSSDWTAKLCKLLDLDGVIVSQEGFGNPDTDLIMNCKKIEAEGVKTVIITDEYAGRDGKSQSLADADAAADAVVTGGNANQVIILPKLDKVIGTLDYVTKIAGASEETLREDGSLEVELQVLTGATNETGFNKLSAR
;
A
#
# COMPACT_ATOMS: atom_id res chain seq x y z
N ASP A 1 0.09 -24.01 -11.44
CA ASP A 1 -0.77 -23.35 -10.43
C ASP A 1 -0.08 -22.24 -9.62
N VAL A 2 1.14 -21.86 -10.02
CA VAL A 2 1.89 -20.76 -9.40
C VAL A 2 1.51 -19.39 -10.01
N GLU A 3 0.80 -19.37 -11.11
CA GLU A 3 0.47 -18.13 -11.84
C GLU A 3 -0.75 -17.36 -11.33
N ARG A 4 -1.51 -17.90 -10.39
CA ARG A 4 -2.73 -17.26 -9.89
C ARG A 4 -2.56 -16.43 -8.61
N SER A 5 -1.37 -16.37 -8.05
CA SER A 5 -1.08 -15.61 -6.84
C SER A 5 -0.31 -14.31 -7.08
N ARG A 6 -0.33 -13.80 -8.30
CA ARG A 6 0.29 -12.51 -8.64
C ARG A 6 -0.63 -11.36 -8.29
N GLY A 7 -0.95 -11.24 -7.04
CA GLY A 7 -1.60 -10.12 -6.43
C GLY A 7 -0.84 -9.75 -5.18
N LEU A 8 -1.38 -8.84 -4.42
CA LEU A 8 -0.81 -8.36 -3.16
C LEU A 8 -0.35 -9.45 -2.18
N GLY A 9 -0.87 -10.67 -2.30
CA GLY A 9 -0.34 -11.82 -1.57
C GLY A 9 1.16 -12.04 -1.76
N ASP A 10 1.76 -11.61 -2.87
CA ASP A 10 3.19 -11.72 -3.11
C ASP A 10 3.98 -10.61 -2.43
N VAL A 11 3.42 -9.40 -2.27
CA VAL A 11 4.03 -8.31 -1.52
C VAL A 11 4.16 -8.70 -0.05
N TYR A 12 3.10 -9.20 0.56
CA TYR A 12 3.13 -9.64 1.97
C TYR A 12 4.04 -10.84 2.18
N LYS A 13 4.04 -11.80 1.28
CA LYS A 13 4.96 -12.94 1.35
C LYS A 13 6.41 -12.46 1.28
N ARG A 14 6.71 -11.50 0.43
CA ARG A 14 8.04 -10.94 0.28
C ARG A 14 8.47 -10.17 1.53
N GLN A 15 7.60 -9.34 2.09
CA GLN A 15 7.87 -8.63 3.35
C GLN A 15 8.19 -9.62 4.49
N VAL A 16 7.38 -10.65 4.66
CA VAL A 16 7.61 -11.68 5.69
C VAL A 16 8.91 -12.43 5.44
N HIS A 17 9.21 -12.75 4.19
CA HIS A 17 10.46 -13.42 3.81
C HIS A 17 11.67 -12.54 4.13
N ASP A 18 11.65 -11.27 3.76
CA ASP A 18 12.73 -10.33 4.02
C ASP A 18 12.96 -10.14 5.54
N LEU A 19 11.87 -10.05 6.31
CA LEU A 19 11.95 -10.00 7.78
C LEU A 19 12.55 -11.27 8.38
N PHE A 20 12.24 -12.43 7.81
CA PHE A 20 12.86 -13.69 8.21
C PHE A 20 14.34 -13.74 7.89
N GLU A 21 14.76 -13.23 6.75
CA GLU A 21 16.18 -13.17 6.39
C GLU A 21 16.99 -12.26 7.32
N GLU A 22 16.36 -11.22 7.86
CA GLU A 22 16.98 -10.30 8.83
C GLU A 22 16.90 -10.78 10.28
N HIS A 23 16.11 -11.82 10.57
CA HIS A 23 15.97 -12.38 11.90
C HIS A 23 17.30 -12.85 12.47
N GLY A 24 17.63 -12.40 13.67
CA GLY A 24 18.89 -12.71 14.34
C GLY A 24 20.11 -11.94 13.85
N LYS A 25 19.92 -10.98 12.91
CA LYS A 25 20.97 -10.09 12.40
C LYS A 25 20.71 -8.65 12.83
N THR A 26 19.66 -8.05 12.27
CA THR A 26 19.27 -6.64 12.50
C THR A 26 18.02 -6.52 13.34
N ILE A 27 17.16 -7.53 13.30
CA ILE A 27 15.89 -7.59 14.02
C ILE A 27 15.70 -8.97 14.66
N ASN A 28 14.78 -9.02 15.62
CA ASN A 28 14.22 -10.25 16.13
C ASN A 28 12.78 -10.39 15.63
N PHE A 29 12.57 -11.01 14.46
CA PHE A 29 11.23 -11.23 13.92
C PHE A 29 10.49 -12.25 14.78
N VAL A 30 9.40 -11.81 15.43
CA VAL A 30 8.66 -12.62 16.41
C VAL A 30 7.55 -13.43 15.72
N CYS A 31 6.67 -12.77 15.02
CA CYS A 31 5.53 -13.43 14.36
C CYS A 31 4.87 -12.54 13.29
N GLN A 32 3.95 -13.15 12.57
CA GLN A 32 2.98 -12.47 11.74
C GLN A 32 1.59 -12.61 12.36
N ILE A 33 0.86 -11.50 12.46
CA ILE A 33 -0.52 -11.46 12.92
C ILE A 33 -1.41 -11.18 11.71
N ILE A 34 -2.34 -12.07 11.42
CA ILE A 34 -3.32 -11.88 10.35
C ILE A 34 -4.62 -11.42 10.99
N THR A 35 -5.12 -10.28 10.55
CA THR A 35 -6.38 -9.69 10.99
C THR A 35 -7.43 -9.78 9.88
N ASN A 36 -8.71 -9.82 10.25
CA ASN A 36 -9.80 -9.78 9.30
C ASN A 36 -10.22 -8.33 9.04
N GLU A 37 -10.42 -8.00 7.77
CA GLU A 37 -11.04 -6.75 7.35
C GLU A 37 -12.56 -6.88 7.48
N ASN A 38 -13.05 -6.62 8.66
CA ASN A 38 -14.48 -6.78 8.97
C ASN A 38 -15.32 -5.67 8.32
N VAL A 39 -16.56 -6.00 7.97
CA VAL A 39 -17.51 -5.02 7.39
C VAL A 39 -18.08 -4.11 8.47
N TYR A 40 -18.39 -4.67 9.64
CA TYR A 40 -19.02 -3.94 10.73
C TYR A 40 -17.99 -3.27 11.65
N LEU A 41 -18.25 -2.01 11.99
CA LEU A 41 -17.35 -1.21 12.85
C LEU A 41 -17.05 -1.88 14.18
N ALA A 42 -18.05 -2.47 14.83
CA ALA A 42 -17.86 -3.17 16.10
C ALA A 42 -16.89 -4.36 16.00
N ASP A 43 -16.90 -5.04 14.86
CA ASP A 43 -16.00 -6.16 14.61
C ASP A 43 -14.57 -5.68 14.30
N LYS A 44 -14.45 -4.57 13.57
CA LYS A 44 -13.16 -3.87 13.36
C LYS A 44 -12.55 -3.43 14.71
N GLN A 45 -13.35 -2.82 15.56
CA GLN A 45 -12.93 -2.41 16.89
C GLN A 45 -12.45 -3.58 17.74
N ARG A 46 -13.20 -4.67 17.77
CA ARG A 46 -12.84 -5.88 18.51
C ARG A 46 -11.56 -6.53 17.96
N SER A 47 -11.43 -6.66 16.65
CA SER A 47 -10.25 -7.23 16.00
C SER A 47 -9.00 -6.42 16.35
N SER A 48 -9.05 -5.12 16.20
CA SER A 48 -7.92 -4.23 16.50
C SER A 48 -7.58 -4.15 18.00
N ASP A 49 -8.57 -4.28 18.90
CA ASP A 49 -8.32 -4.39 20.35
C ASP A 49 -7.54 -5.66 20.69
N TRP A 50 -7.89 -6.78 20.08
CA TRP A 50 -7.17 -8.03 20.28
C TRP A 50 -5.77 -8.00 19.69
N THR A 51 -5.61 -7.40 18.52
CA THR A 51 -4.29 -7.23 17.89
C THR A 51 -3.36 -6.41 18.79
N ALA A 52 -3.82 -5.27 19.28
CA ALA A 52 -3.01 -4.41 20.16
C ALA A 52 -2.64 -5.12 21.47
N LYS A 53 -3.57 -5.81 22.10
CA LYS A 53 -3.31 -6.60 23.30
C LYS A 53 -2.30 -7.73 23.06
N LEU A 54 -2.38 -8.38 21.91
CA LEU A 54 -1.44 -9.43 21.55
C LEU A 54 -0.03 -8.87 21.35
N CYS A 55 0.10 -7.73 20.65
CA CYS A 55 1.37 -7.06 20.47
C CYS A 55 2.04 -6.71 21.81
N LYS A 56 1.25 -6.19 22.75
CA LYS A 56 1.73 -5.91 24.11
C LYS A 56 2.12 -7.18 24.88
N LEU A 57 1.30 -8.22 24.80
CA LEU A 57 1.56 -9.49 25.49
C LEU A 57 2.85 -10.16 24.99
N LEU A 58 3.13 -10.02 23.71
CA LEU A 58 4.35 -10.52 23.08
C LEU A 58 5.58 -9.63 23.33
N ASP A 59 5.41 -8.51 24.03
CA ASP A 59 6.46 -7.54 24.36
C ASP A 59 7.23 -7.07 23.11
N LEU A 60 6.46 -6.66 22.08
CA LEU A 60 7.03 -6.22 20.81
C LEU A 60 7.56 -4.78 20.92
N ASP A 61 8.74 -4.52 20.38
CA ASP A 61 9.29 -3.16 20.23
C ASP A 61 8.61 -2.38 19.12
N GLY A 62 8.22 -3.08 18.04
CA GLY A 62 7.60 -2.47 16.87
C GLY A 62 6.78 -3.44 16.02
N VAL A 63 5.87 -2.88 15.25
CA VAL A 63 4.97 -3.61 14.36
C VAL A 63 4.90 -2.93 13.01
N ILE A 64 5.05 -3.70 11.96
CA ILE A 64 4.72 -3.26 10.60
C ILE A 64 3.25 -3.58 10.37
N VAL A 65 2.44 -2.55 10.14
CA VAL A 65 1.02 -2.69 9.82
C VAL A 65 0.85 -2.51 8.33
N SER A 66 0.35 -3.52 7.64
CA SER A 66 0.15 -3.47 6.20
C SER A 66 -1.23 -3.97 5.82
N GLN A 67 -1.74 -3.45 4.73
CA GLN A 67 -3.03 -3.84 4.18
C GLN A 67 -3.03 -3.80 2.66
N GLU A 68 -4.09 -4.38 2.11
CA GLU A 68 -4.45 -4.35 0.71
C GLU A 68 -5.80 -3.64 0.53
N GLY A 69 -5.88 -2.73 -0.47
CA GLY A 69 -7.11 -2.06 -0.86
C GLY A 69 -7.33 -0.69 -0.21
N PHE A 70 -8.41 -0.04 -0.62
CA PHE A 70 -8.78 1.33 -0.25
C PHE A 70 -10.12 1.36 0.48
N GLY A 71 -10.35 2.42 1.24
CA GLY A 71 -11.63 2.70 1.89
C GLY A 71 -11.87 1.84 3.12
N ASN A 72 -12.64 0.77 3.03
CA ASN A 72 -12.96 -0.05 4.18
C ASN A 72 -11.74 -0.65 4.91
N PRO A 73 -10.69 -1.15 4.22
CA PRO A 73 -9.44 -1.58 4.85
C PRO A 73 -8.67 -0.46 5.55
N ASP A 74 -8.76 0.79 5.10
CA ASP A 74 -8.05 1.91 5.74
C ASP A 74 -8.46 2.11 7.18
N THR A 75 -9.73 1.93 7.48
CA THR A 75 -10.24 1.98 8.85
C THR A 75 -9.58 0.93 9.74
N ASP A 76 -9.42 -0.31 9.26
CA ASP A 76 -8.72 -1.37 9.99
C ASP A 76 -7.24 -1.05 10.18
N LEU A 77 -6.58 -0.54 9.14
CA LEU A 77 -5.19 -0.14 9.16
C LEU A 77 -4.92 0.89 10.25
N ILE A 78 -5.68 1.99 10.22
CA ILE A 78 -5.53 3.09 11.17
C ILE A 78 -5.95 2.69 12.59
N MET A 79 -7.01 1.89 12.75
CA MET A 79 -7.38 1.36 14.05
C MET A 79 -6.30 0.48 14.67
N ASN A 80 -5.69 -0.41 13.90
CA ASN A 80 -4.58 -1.23 14.38
C ASN A 80 -3.40 -0.36 14.77
N CYS A 81 -2.94 0.55 13.90
CA CYS A 81 -1.87 1.50 14.20
C CYS A 81 -2.13 2.23 15.52
N LYS A 82 -3.24 2.93 15.62
CA LYS A 82 -3.62 3.74 16.78
C LYS A 82 -3.68 2.96 18.10
N LYS A 83 -4.25 1.76 18.07
CA LYS A 83 -4.41 0.95 19.28
C LYS A 83 -3.12 0.28 19.71
N ILE A 84 -2.28 -0.13 18.75
CA ILE A 84 -0.95 -0.68 19.02
C ILE A 84 -0.06 0.41 19.64
N GLU A 85 -0.06 1.62 19.08
CA GLU A 85 0.68 2.77 19.63
C GLU A 85 0.17 3.15 21.04
N ALA A 86 -1.12 3.06 21.29
CA ALA A 86 -1.69 3.30 22.63
C ALA A 86 -1.23 2.29 23.68
N GLU A 87 -0.82 1.09 23.27
CA GLU A 87 -0.20 0.09 24.16
C GLU A 87 1.32 0.28 24.33
N GLY A 88 1.90 1.30 23.69
CA GLY A 88 3.32 1.65 23.79
C GLY A 88 4.22 0.95 22.78
N VAL A 89 3.66 0.24 21.82
CA VAL A 89 4.41 -0.45 20.76
C VAL A 89 4.47 0.44 19.51
N LYS A 90 5.66 0.64 18.95
CA LYS A 90 5.85 1.48 17.77
C LYS A 90 5.27 0.85 16.51
N THR A 91 4.70 1.67 15.62
CA THR A 91 4.16 1.18 14.36
C THR A 91 4.79 1.85 13.15
N VAL A 92 4.88 1.10 12.06
CA VAL A 92 5.17 1.61 10.73
C VAL A 92 4.08 1.08 9.80
N ILE A 93 3.40 1.96 9.11
CA ILE A 93 2.40 1.57 8.12
C ILE A 93 3.10 1.34 6.78
N ILE A 94 2.79 0.22 6.13
CA ILE A 94 3.11 -0.01 4.72
C ILE A 94 1.79 -0.18 3.98
N THR A 95 1.53 0.70 3.04
CA THR A 95 0.29 0.70 2.27
C THR A 95 0.57 0.81 0.77
N ASP A 96 -0.34 0.31 -0.04
CA ASP A 96 -0.35 0.46 -1.49
C ASP A 96 -1.02 1.77 -1.95
N GLU A 97 -1.49 2.57 -1.02
CA GLU A 97 -2.12 3.84 -1.28
C GLU A 97 -1.26 4.76 -2.15
N TYR A 98 -1.93 5.43 -3.08
CA TYR A 98 -1.31 6.40 -3.96
C TYR A 98 -0.80 7.62 -3.20
N ALA A 99 0.51 7.87 -3.26
CA ALA A 99 1.14 8.94 -2.49
C ALA A 99 1.01 10.35 -3.11
N GLY A 100 0.40 10.47 -4.29
CA GLY A 100 0.37 11.72 -5.03
C GLY A 100 1.72 12.05 -5.68
N ARG A 101 1.74 13.03 -6.57
CA ARG A 101 2.97 13.47 -7.27
C ARG A 101 4.00 14.10 -6.34
N ASP A 102 3.56 14.69 -5.25
CA ASP A 102 4.39 15.34 -4.24
C ASP A 102 4.83 14.39 -3.11
N GLY A 103 4.45 13.11 -3.17
CA GLY A 103 4.73 12.11 -2.16
C GLY A 103 3.97 12.31 -0.85
N LYS A 104 2.99 13.20 -0.83
CA LYS A 104 2.16 13.48 0.34
C LYS A 104 0.81 12.82 0.15
N SER A 105 0.73 11.54 0.52
CA SER A 105 -0.54 10.83 0.45
C SER A 105 -1.64 11.58 1.20
N GLN A 106 -2.73 11.83 0.51
CA GLN A 106 -3.99 12.31 1.08
C GLN A 106 -5.06 11.23 0.99
N SER A 107 -4.70 10.05 0.54
CA SER A 107 -5.63 8.97 0.21
C SER A 107 -5.92 8.05 1.39
N LEU A 108 -5.16 8.11 2.49
CA LEU A 108 -5.54 7.45 3.73
C LEU A 108 -6.84 8.06 4.25
N ALA A 109 -7.95 7.35 4.02
CA ALA A 109 -9.29 7.85 4.31
C ALA A 109 -9.50 8.21 5.79
N ASP A 110 -8.82 7.49 6.68
CA ASP A 110 -8.94 7.61 8.13
C ASP A 110 -7.60 8.05 8.77
N ALA A 111 -6.95 9.08 8.22
CA ALA A 111 -5.68 9.56 8.76
C ALA A 111 -5.77 9.91 10.26
N ASP A 112 -4.80 9.46 11.04
CA ASP A 112 -4.68 9.75 12.47
C ASP A 112 -3.24 10.18 12.78
N ALA A 113 -3.08 11.00 13.83
CA ALA A 113 -1.77 11.49 14.26
C ALA A 113 -0.82 10.35 14.72
N ALA A 114 -1.35 9.20 15.13
CA ALA A 114 -0.56 8.03 15.47
C ALA A 114 0.13 7.40 14.25
N ALA A 115 -0.37 7.66 13.04
CA ALA A 115 0.23 7.20 11.80
C ALA A 115 1.35 8.15 11.34
N ASP A 116 2.39 8.29 12.14
CA ASP A 116 3.50 9.21 11.91
C ASP A 116 4.65 8.60 11.08
N ALA A 117 4.62 7.30 10.87
CA ALA A 117 5.57 6.56 10.06
C ALA A 117 4.84 5.74 8.98
N VAL A 118 4.82 6.27 7.76
CA VAL A 118 4.09 5.65 6.64
C VAL A 118 5.02 5.45 5.45
N VAL A 119 5.06 4.23 4.94
CA VAL A 119 5.71 3.88 3.68
C VAL A 119 4.61 3.54 2.67
N THR A 120 4.56 4.28 1.58
CA THR A 120 3.56 4.05 0.54
C THR A 120 4.18 3.38 -0.67
N GLY A 121 3.43 2.51 -1.30
CA GLY A 121 3.78 1.90 -2.59
C GLY A 121 3.80 2.89 -3.76
N GLY A 122 3.72 4.16 -3.51
CA GLY A 122 3.54 5.37 -4.31
C GLY A 122 4.19 5.47 -5.68
N ASN A 123 4.77 4.41 -6.16
CA ASN A 123 5.35 4.33 -7.50
C ASN A 123 4.32 4.29 -8.61
N ALA A 124 3.07 4.03 -8.27
CA ALA A 124 1.98 4.09 -9.23
C ALA A 124 1.86 5.46 -9.89
N ASN A 125 2.38 6.51 -9.25
CA ASN A 125 2.44 7.87 -9.80
C ASN A 125 3.75 8.19 -10.55
N GLN A 126 4.64 7.24 -10.72
CA GLN A 126 5.81 7.41 -11.57
C GLN A 126 5.36 7.69 -13.00
N VAL A 127 5.79 8.82 -13.54
CA VAL A 127 5.49 9.18 -14.92
C VAL A 127 6.33 8.31 -15.85
N ILE A 128 5.67 7.69 -16.80
CA ILE A 128 6.28 6.89 -17.86
C ILE A 128 5.83 7.41 -19.23
N ILE A 129 6.64 7.13 -20.23
CA ILE A 129 6.30 7.45 -21.62
C ILE A 129 6.06 6.12 -22.35
N LEU A 130 4.83 5.93 -22.79
CA LEU A 130 4.47 4.83 -23.66
C LEU A 130 4.68 5.28 -25.11
N PRO A 131 5.34 4.46 -25.96
CA PRO A 131 5.47 4.78 -27.35
C PRO A 131 4.10 4.86 -28.04
N LYS A 132 4.05 5.49 -29.20
CA LYS A 132 2.86 5.48 -30.04
C LYS A 132 2.31 4.06 -30.19
N LEU A 133 1.03 3.90 -29.94
CA LEU A 133 0.36 2.61 -30.03
C LEU A 133 0.19 2.18 -31.49
N ASP A 134 0.63 0.98 -31.83
CA ASP A 134 0.44 0.42 -33.16
C ASP A 134 -1.03 0.08 -33.46
N LYS A 135 -1.77 -0.25 -32.40
CA LYS A 135 -3.18 -0.60 -32.50
C LYS A 135 -3.94 -0.14 -31.26
N VAL A 136 -5.07 0.51 -31.49
CA VAL A 136 -6.01 0.94 -30.46
C VAL A 136 -7.32 0.15 -30.63
N ILE A 137 -7.82 -0.40 -29.52
CA ILE A 137 -9.16 -0.98 -29.47
C ILE A 137 -10.04 0.03 -28.73
N GLY A 138 -10.99 0.62 -29.43
CA GLY A 138 -11.79 1.76 -28.95
C GLY A 138 -11.26 3.08 -29.53
N THR A 139 -11.29 4.13 -28.72
CA THR A 139 -10.88 5.48 -29.10
C THR A 139 -9.90 6.07 -28.10
N LEU A 140 -9.01 6.95 -28.55
CA LEU A 140 -8.13 7.74 -27.70
C LEU A 140 -8.81 9.03 -27.17
N ASP A 141 -10.05 9.33 -27.57
CA ASP A 141 -10.73 10.57 -27.18
C ASP A 141 -10.90 10.74 -25.68
N TYR A 142 -10.89 9.64 -24.95
CA TYR A 142 -11.04 9.60 -23.48
C TYR A 142 -9.76 9.23 -22.74
N VAL A 143 -8.63 9.16 -23.42
CA VAL A 143 -7.36 8.77 -22.77
C VAL A 143 -6.99 9.71 -21.63
N THR A 144 -7.36 10.99 -21.74
CA THR A 144 -7.14 12.00 -20.69
C THR A 144 -8.01 11.82 -19.44
N LYS A 145 -8.97 10.91 -19.47
CA LYS A 145 -9.95 10.67 -18.39
C LYS A 145 -9.66 9.41 -17.58
N ILE A 146 -8.71 8.59 -18.01
CA ILE A 146 -8.34 7.39 -17.28
C ILE A 146 -7.45 7.73 -16.08
N ALA A 147 -7.45 6.88 -15.05
CA ALA A 147 -6.61 7.07 -13.88
C ALA A 147 -5.13 7.12 -14.29
N GLY A 148 -4.40 8.11 -13.80
CA GLY A 148 -2.99 8.30 -14.16
C GLY A 148 -2.74 9.08 -15.44
N ALA A 149 -3.79 9.63 -16.06
CA ALA A 149 -3.71 10.51 -17.22
C ALA A 149 -4.04 11.97 -16.88
N SER A 150 -3.74 12.86 -17.80
CA SER A 150 -4.03 14.30 -17.74
C SER A 150 -4.37 14.84 -19.12
N GLU A 151 -4.69 16.12 -19.23
CA GLU A 151 -4.95 16.76 -20.53
C GLU A 151 -3.73 16.73 -21.47
N GLU A 152 -2.52 16.56 -20.92
CA GLU A 152 -1.25 16.53 -21.67
C GLU A 152 -0.79 15.09 -21.99
N THR A 153 -1.59 14.10 -21.63
CA THR A 153 -1.21 12.67 -21.78
C THR A 153 -0.91 12.31 -23.22
N LEU A 154 -1.75 12.71 -24.18
CA LEU A 154 -1.52 12.42 -25.60
C LEU A 154 -0.61 13.49 -26.21
N ARG A 155 0.61 13.11 -26.55
CA ARG A 155 1.60 14.00 -27.14
C ARG A 155 1.41 14.13 -28.66
N GLU A 156 1.98 15.18 -29.25
CA GLU A 156 1.89 15.44 -30.70
C GLU A 156 2.47 14.32 -31.57
N ASP A 157 3.48 13.61 -31.08
CA ASP A 157 4.10 12.46 -31.77
C ASP A 157 3.28 11.18 -31.64
N GLY A 158 2.19 11.21 -30.90
CA GLY A 158 1.31 10.07 -30.64
C GLY A 158 1.76 9.18 -29.50
N SER A 159 2.85 9.52 -28.81
CA SER A 159 3.22 8.87 -27.54
C SER A 159 2.31 9.33 -26.41
N LEU A 160 2.27 8.53 -25.34
CA LEU A 160 1.45 8.82 -24.15
C LEU A 160 2.35 9.05 -22.93
N GLU A 161 2.22 10.20 -22.31
CA GLU A 161 2.81 10.46 -21.00
C GLU A 161 1.77 10.19 -19.91
N VAL A 162 1.97 9.13 -19.16
CA VAL A 162 1.01 8.64 -18.17
C VAL A 162 1.71 8.27 -16.89
N GLU A 163 0.96 8.19 -15.81
CA GLU A 163 1.44 7.56 -14.60
C GLU A 163 1.38 6.03 -14.73
N LEU A 164 2.29 5.35 -14.07
CA LEU A 164 2.40 3.88 -14.11
C LEU A 164 1.09 3.18 -13.72
N GLN A 165 0.27 3.81 -12.87
CA GLN A 165 -1.02 3.27 -12.46
C GLN A 165 -1.99 3.01 -13.64
N VAL A 166 -1.78 3.61 -14.79
CA VAL A 166 -2.52 3.30 -16.03
C VAL A 166 -2.38 1.83 -16.41
N LEU A 167 -1.22 1.24 -16.11
CA LEU A 167 -0.92 -0.16 -16.44
C LEU A 167 -1.08 -1.11 -15.26
N THR A 168 -0.70 -0.66 -14.06
CA THR A 168 -0.57 -1.52 -12.89
C THR A 168 -1.63 -1.25 -11.83
N GLY A 169 -2.45 -0.21 -12.01
CA GLY A 169 -3.29 0.31 -10.95
C GLY A 169 -2.46 1.03 -9.89
N ALA A 170 -3.04 1.25 -8.71
CA ALA A 170 -2.37 1.94 -7.62
C ALA A 170 -1.25 1.12 -6.96
N THR A 171 -1.27 -0.20 -7.13
CA THR A 171 -0.34 -1.13 -6.50
C THR A 171 0.83 -1.47 -7.42
N ASN A 172 2.02 -1.51 -6.87
CA ASN A 172 3.19 -1.99 -7.57
C ASN A 172 3.48 -3.46 -7.23
N GLU A 173 3.12 -4.35 -8.11
CA GLU A 173 3.29 -5.79 -7.94
C GLU A 173 4.75 -6.25 -7.93
N THR A 174 5.65 -5.49 -8.53
CA THR A 174 7.04 -5.91 -8.73
C THR A 174 7.95 -5.57 -7.56
N GLY A 175 7.59 -4.60 -6.73
CA GLY A 175 8.35 -4.18 -5.57
C GLY A 175 9.73 -3.58 -5.88
N PHE A 176 9.99 -3.19 -7.13
CA PHE A 176 11.29 -2.63 -7.55
C PHE A 176 11.37 -1.12 -7.51
N ASN A 177 10.24 -0.47 -7.45
CA ASN A 177 10.18 0.97 -7.57
C ASN A 177 10.57 1.66 -6.27
N LYS A 178 10.89 2.93 -6.41
CA LYS A 178 11.16 3.78 -5.24
C LYS A 178 9.88 3.92 -4.43
N LEU A 179 9.97 3.68 -3.14
CA LEU A 179 8.91 3.95 -2.20
C LEU A 179 9.00 5.38 -1.68
N SER A 180 7.86 5.99 -1.43
CA SER A 180 7.80 7.23 -0.67
C SER A 180 7.71 6.91 0.81
N ALA A 181 8.52 7.58 1.63
CA ALA A 181 8.45 7.50 3.08
C ALA A 181 8.07 8.87 3.66
N ARG A 182 7.24 8.87 4.70
CA ARG A 182 6.74 10.08 5.38
C ARG A 182 7.06 10.02 6.86
#